data_8d08a6b367b22cda139dd8421d43ca03
#
_entry.id   8d08a6b367b22cda139dd8421d43ca03
#
_cell.length_a   1.000
_cell.length_b   1.000
_cell.length_c   1.000
_cell.angle_alpha   90.00
_cell.angle_beta   90.00
_cell.angle_gamma   90.00
#
_symmetry.space_group_name_H-M   'P 1'
#
loop_
_entity.id
_entity.type
_entity.pdbx_description
1 polymer ?
#
loop_
_entity_poly.entity_id
_entity_poly.type
_entity_poly.pdbx_seq_one_letter_code
_entity_poly.pdbx_strand_id
1 'polypeptide(L)'
;MSMPQRIVFVELHSSVPRAHDLAVTASKAQLGRQTPRPPTQRQAQAELTRRKLLEAAVEHFSTRHFDDVSTSDITETAGVAQGLLFHYFGNKRGVYLEALRDTANRLSAANTAPSRDGSAGKQCREMLRAHLAYLSEHEDLALRLVLGGSGGDPQAWQIFDQSRWRTIEWTCRLLDLDLARPALQLMLRSCAGALDEATTYWLKNNHPFDLDAVVEVVIELLITSLRCAAQLDPELDVKDAVAKLADR
;
A
#
# COMPACT_ATOMS: atom_id res chain seq x y z
N MET A 1 24.24 -36.69 -10.54
CA MET A 1 25.06 -35.66 -9.87
C MET A 1 24.53 -34.31 -10.31
N SER A 2 23.69 -33.73 -9.49
CA SER A 2 23.02 -32.43 -9.77
C SER A 2 23.54 -31.40 -8.79
N MET A 3 24.08 -30.29 -9.30
CA MET A 3 24.65 -29.22 -8.48
C MET A 3 23.52 -28.35 -7.88
N PRO A 4 23.65 -27.90 -6.64
CA PRO A 4 22.68 -26.98 -6.04
C PRO A 4 22.89 -25.55 -6.55
N GLN A 5 21.80 -24.89 -6.96
CA GLN A 5 21.78 -23.48 -7.32
C GLN A 5 22.05 -22.62 -6.08
N ARG A 6 23.09 -21.79 -6.14
CA ARG A 6 23.41 -20.77 -5.16
C ARG A 6 22.37 -19.64 -5.22
N ILE A 7 21.67 -19.46 -4.13
CA ILE A 7 20.85 -18.25 -3.90
C ILE A 7 21.82 -17.08 -3.65
N VAL A 8 21.84 -16.12 -4.55
CA VAL A 8 22.61 -14.87 -4.40
C VAL A 8 21.82 -13.94 -3.49
N PHE A 9 22.32 -13.77 -2.26
CA PHE A 9 21.87 -12.68 -1.38
C PHE A 9 22.40 -11.36 -1.93
N VAL A 10 21.49 -10.47 -2.36
CA VAL A 10 21.84 -9.07 -2.64
C VAL A 10 21.87 -8.33 -1.31
N GLU A 11 23.06 -8.00 -0.84
CA GLU A 11 23.27 -7.12 0.31
C GLU A 11 22.82 -5.69 -0.06
N LEU A 12 21.66 -5.28 0.45
CA LEU A 12 21.23 -3.88 0.46
C LEU A 12 21.97 -3.15 1.58
N HIS A 13 23.04 -2.45 1.24
CA HIS A 13 23.69 -1.50 2.14
C HIS A 13 22.75 -0.33 2.43
N SER A 14 22.08 -0.39 3.56
CA SER A 14 21.38 0.74 4.17
C SER A 14 22.40 1.58 4.93
N SER A 15 22.87 2.68 4.35
CA SER A 15 23.66 3.69 5.07
C SER A 15 22.73 4.56 5.92
N VAL A 16 22.60 4.21 7.18
CA VAL A 16 21.97 5.07 8.20
C VAL A 16 22.98 6.15 8.61
N PRO A 17 22.69 7.45 8.48
CA PRO A 17 23.58 8.52 8.97
C PRO A 17 23.66 8.47 10.50
N ARG A 18 24.89 8.54 11.04
CA ARG A 18 25.12 8.57 12.48
C ARG A 18 24.70 9.91 13.08
N ALA A 19 24.16 9.88 14.28
CA ALA A 19 23.58 10.99 15.03
C ALA A 19 24.55 12.19 15.29
N HIS A 20 25.81 12.12 14.90
CA HIS A 20 26.80 13.19 15.14
C HIS A 20 26.80 14.29 14.06
N ASP A 21 26.20 14.06 12.88
CA ASP A 21 26.21 15.04 11.77
C ASP A 21 25.03 16.04 11.80
N LEU A 22 24.13 15.90 12.76
CA LEU A 22 22.93 16.75 12.89
C LEU A 22 23.16 18.04 13.70
N ALA A 23 24.31 18.20 14.37
CA ALA A 23 24.53 19.34 15.27
C ALA A 23 25.15 20.57 14.58
N VAL A 24 25.68 20.49 13.35
CA VAL A 24 26.36 21.59 12.68
C VAL A 24 25.50 22.36 11.68
N THR A 25 24.34 21.85 11.30
CA THR A 25 23.45 22.49 10.31
C THR A 25 22.32 23.33 10.91
N ALA A 26 22.17 23.39 12.24
CA ALA A 26 21.10 24.14 12.89
C ALA A 26 21.30 25.68 12.93
N SER A 27 22.43 26.21 12.50
CA SER A 27 22.73 27.65 12.63
C SER A 27 22.58 28.48 11.35
N LYS A 28 22.09 27.94 10.24
CA LYS A 28 21.86 28.69 8.99
C LYS A 28 20.47 28.56 8.34
N ALA A 29 19.48 28.05 9.05
CA ALA A 29 18.12 27.86 8.52
C ALA A 29 17.13 28.92 9.02
N GLN A 30 17.57 30.19 9.18
CA GLN A 30 16.66 31.34 9.28
C GLN A 30 16.66 32.12 7.97
N LEU A 31 16.28 31.46 6.87
CA LEU A 31 15.94 32.17 5.61
C LEU A 31 14.56 31.69 5.16
N GLY A 32 13.57 32.58 5.36
CA GLY A 32 12.37 32.73 4.55
C GLY A 32 11.51 31.47 4.39
N ARG A 33 10.53 31.27 5.26
CA ARG A 33 9.32 30.51 4.90
C ARG A 33 8.68 31.21 3.69
N GLN A 34 9.12 30.87 2.49
CA GLN A 34 8.37 31.19 1.28
C GLN A 34 7.09 30.36 1.32
N THR A 35 5.96 30.97 1.55
CA THR A 35 4.65 30.39 1.30
C THR A 35 4.66 29.91 -0.16
N PRO A 36 4.25 28.66 -0.48
CA PRO A 36 4.22 28.16 -1.84
C PRO A 36 3.39 29.14 -2.69
N ARG A 37 4.02 29.68 -3.74
CA ARG A 37 3.32 30.58 -4.66
C ARG A 37 2.18 29.81 -5.31
N PRO A 38 0.95 30.33 -5.35
CA PRO A 38 -0.17 29.62 -5.97
C PRO A 38 0.21 29.23 -7.43
N PRO A 39 -0.21 28.04 -7.89
CA PRO A 39 0.12 27.57 -9.23
C PRO A 39 -0.38 28.56 -10.27
N THR A 40 0.41 28.78 -11.30
CA THR A 40 -0.04 29.60 -12.44
C THR A 40 -1.21 28.91 -13.15
N GLN A 41 -2.06 29.66 -13.84
CA GLN A 41 -3.18 29.09 -14.61
C GLN A 41 -2.73 27.97 -15.58
N ARG A 42 -1.55 28.12 -16.20
CA ARG A 42 -0.95 27.10 -17.07
C ARG A 42 -0.58 25.83 -16.29
N GLN A 43 -0.02 25.97 -15.10
CA GLN A 43 0.32 24.82 -14.24
C GLN A 43 -0.95 24.11 -13.74
N ALA A 44 -1.97 24.86 -13.34
CA ALA A 44 -3.27 24.29 -12.94
C ALA A 44 -3.92 23.51 -14.10
N GLN A 45 -3.89 24.05 -15.34
CA GLN A 45 -4.42 23.37 -16.50
C GLN A 45 -3.63 22.10 -16.86
N ALA A 46 -2.30 22.12 -16.73
CA ALA A 46 -1.44 20.96 -16.96
C ALA A 46 -1.74 19.84 -15.96
N GLU A 47 -1.90 20.17 -14.68
CA GLU A 47 -2.24 19.21 -13.64
C GLU A 47 -3.65 18.61 -13.83
N LEU A 48 -4.62 19.43 -14.22
CA LEU A 48 -5.96 18.94 -14.57
C LEU A 48 -5.93 17.95 -15.73
N THR A 49 -5.13 18.23 -16.77
CA THR A 49 -4.97 17.32 -17.92
C THR A 49 -4.30 16.01 -17.51
N ARG A 50 -3.22 16.07 -16.71
CA ARG A 50 -2.53 14.90 -16.18
C ARG A 50 -3.48 14.03 -15.34
N ARG A 51 -4.30 14.67 -14.51
CA ARG A 51 -5.29 13.99 -13.67
C ARG A 51 -6.37 13.28 -14.48
N LYS A 52 -6.93 13.93 -15.51
CA LYS A 52 -7.91 13.29 -16.41
C LYS A 52 -7.35 12.04 -17.09
N LEU A 53 -6.11 12.10 -17.57
CA LEU A 53 -5.43 10.94 -18.15
C LEU A 53 -5.24 9.82 -17.13
N LEU A 54 -4.89 10.15 -15.89
CA LEU A 54 -4.69 9.17 -14.84
C LEU A 54 -6.01 8.50 -14.42
N GLU A 55 -7.08 9.27 -14.29
CA GLU A 55 -8.43 8.77 -13.98
C GLU A 55 -8.94 7.82 -15.08
N ALA A 56 -8.80 8.21 -16.35
CA ALA A 56 -9.13 7.34 -17.49
C ALA A 56 -8.28 6.05 -17.51
N ALA A 57 -7.00 6.16 -17.18
CA ALA A 57 -6.12 4.99 -17.09
C ALA A 57 -6.55 4.03 -15.98
N VAL A 58 -6.89 4.53 -14.78
CA VAL A 58 -7.42 3.73 -13.68
C VAL A 58 -8.70 3.01 -14.11
N GLU A 59 -9.65 3.70 -14.75
CA GLU A 59 -10.89 3.14 -15.26
C GLU A 59 -10.64 1.98 -16.23
N HIS A 60 -9.79 2.19 -17.24
CA HIS A 60 -9.50 1.17 -18.25
C HIS A 60 -8.75 -0.03 -17.68
N PHE A 61 -7.73 0.19 -16.85
CA PHE A 61 -6.95 -0.90 -16.27
C PHE A 61 -7.69 -1.65 -15.14
N SER A 62 -8.71 -1.07 -14.52
CA SER A 62 -9.55 -1.79 -13.57
C SER A 62 -10.48 -2.81 -14.24
N THR A 63 -10.87 -2.58 -15.49
CA THR A 63 -11.83 -3.42 -16.20
C THR A 63 -11.21 -4.34 -17.26
N ARG A 64 -10.00 -4.01 -17.78
CA ARG A 64 -9.32 -4.75 -18.86
C ARG A 64 -7.88 -5.13 -18.47
N HIS A 65 -7.34 -6.20 -19.08
CA HIS A 65 -5.94 -6.56 -18.93
C HIS A 65 -5.02 -5.48 -19.52
N PHE A 66 -3.80 -5.37 -18.99
CA PHE A 66 -2.83 -4.39 -19.47
C PHE A 66 -2.66 -4.44 -20.99
N ASP A 67 -2.57 -5.64 -21.59
CA ASP A 67 -2.33 -5.81 -23.03
C ASP A 67 -3.51 -5.34 -23.89
N ASP A 68 -4.74 -5.43 -23.37
CA ASP A 68 -5.99 -5.09 -24.07
C ASP A 68 -6.34 -3.59 -24.05
N VAL A 69 -5.62 -2.79 -23.25
CA VAL A 69 -5.81 -1.34 -23.17
C VAL A 69 -4.85 -0.64 -24.11
N SER A 70 -5.32 0.22 -25.00
CA SER A 70 -4.48 1.09 -25.83
C SER A 70 -4.31 2.49 -25.22
N THR A 71 -3.25 3.21 -25.64
CA THR A 71 -3.08 4.62 -25.24
C THR A 71 -4.16 5.51 -25.86
N SER A 72 -4.73 5.12 -27.00
CA SER A 72 -5.85 5.82 -27.65
C SER A 72 -7.10 5.74 -26.79
N ASP A 73 -7.44 4.55 -26.26
CA ASP A 73 -8.60 4.37 -25.36
C ASP A 73 -8.54 5.35 -24.19
N ILE A 74 -7.37 5.44 -23.55
CA ILE A 74 -7.16 6.32 -22.39
C ILE A 74 -7.31 7.79 -22.77
N THR A 75 -6.74 8.20 -23.92
CA THR A 75 -6.78 9.62 -24.34
C THR A 75 -8.15 10.04 -24.86
N GLU A 76 -8.90 9.14 -25.49
CA GLU A 76 -10.29 9.36 -25.90
C GLU A 76 -11.19 9.55 -24.68
N THR A 77 -11.11 8.66 -23.69
CA THR A 77 -11.86 8.78 -22.44
C THR A 77 -11.50 10.08 -21.68
N ALA A 78 -10.23 10.43 -21.63
CA ALA A 78 -9.77 11.67 -20.99
C ALA A 78 -10.14 12.94 -21.77
N GLY A 79 -10.55 12.83 -23.05
CA GLY A 79 -10.85 13.96 -23.92
C GLY A 79 -9.63 14.85 -24.23
N VAL A 80 -8.45 14.24 -24.44
CA VAL A 80 -7.19 14.95 -24.67
C VAL A 80 -6.40 14.36 -25.83
N ALA A 81 -5.50 15.17 -26.40
CA ALA A 81 -4.64 14.71 -27.50
C ALA A 81 -3.66 13.63 -27.04
N GLN A 82 -3.45 12.58 -27.85
CA GLN A 82 -2.60 11.43 -27.54
C GLN A 82 -1.15 11.81 -27.17
N GLY A 83 -0.59 12.86 -27.80
CA GLY A 83 0.75 13.36 -27.49
C GLY A 83 0.92 13.79 -26.01
N LEU A 84 -0.16 14.19 -25.33
CA LEU A 84 -0.11 14.56 -23.91
C LEU A 84 0.10 13.37 -22.99
N LEU A 85 -0.42 12.18 -23.34
CA LEU A 85 -0.13 10.96 -22.56
C LEU A 85 1.37 10.65 -22.60
N PHE A 86 1.98 10.70 -23.77
CA PHE A 86 3.43 10.47 -23.90
C PHE A 86 4.25 11.57 -23.22
N HIS A 87 3.78 12.81 -23.25
CA HIS A 87 4.43 13.92 -22.56
C HIS A 87 4.46 13.73 -21.03
N TYR A 88 3.33 13.31 -20.42
CA TYR A 88 3.22 13.17 -18.96
C TYR A 88 3.75 11.86 -18.42
N PHE A 89 3.60 10.77 -19.17
CA PHE A 89 3.84 9.40 -18.66
C PHE A 89 4.87 8.61 -19.46
N GLY A 90 5.35 9.15 -20.58
CA GLY A 90 6.34 8.53 -21.44
C GLY A 90 5.79 7.43 -22.36
N ASN A 91 5.04 6.48 -21.81
CA ASN A 91 4.45 5.35 -22.56
C ASN A 91 3.28 4.70 -21.80
N LYS A 92 2.66 3.66 -22.41
CA LYS A 92 1.56 2.89 -21.82
C LYS A 92 1.93 2.32 -20.44
N ARG A 93 3.15 1.75 -20.31
CA ARG A 93 3.62 1.22 -19.02
C ARG A 93 3.79 2.31 -17.97
N GLY A 94 4.25 3.50 -18.35
CA GLY A 94 4.39 4.64 -17.44
C GLY A 94 3.06 5.06 -16.84
N VAL A 95 2.01 5.24 -17.65
CA VAL A 95 0.67 5.59 -17.13
C VAL A 95 0.06 4.45 -16.33
N TYR A 96 0.31 3.19 -16.66
CA TYR A 96 -0.11 2.03 -15.88
C TYR A 96 0.49 2.04 -14.47
N LEU A 97 1.80 2.23 -14.35
CA LEU A 97 2.48 2.28 -13.04
C LEU A 97 2.01 3.48 -12.20
N GLU A 98 1.70 4.61 -12.83
CA GLU A 98 1.11 5.77 -12.12
C GLU A 98 -0.33 5.47 -11.67
N ALA A 99 -1.13 4.76 -12.47
CA ALA A 99 -2.46 4.31 -12.06
C ALA A 99 -2.40 3.38 -10.84
N LEU A 100 -1.45 2.45 -10.82
CA LEU A 100 -1.21 1.59 -9.65
C LEU A 100 -0.80 2.39 -8.42
N ARG A 101 0.11 3.38 -8.55
CA ARG A 101 0.53 4.24 -7.43
C ARG A 101 -0.62 5.07 -6.89
N ASP A 102 -1.42 5.65 -7.79
CA ASP A 102 -2.59 6.43 -7.40
C ASP A 102 -3.60 5.57 -6.63
N THR A 103 -3.89 4.36 -7.12
CA THR A 103 -4.76 3.39 -6.45
C THR A 103 -4.21 3.00 -5.07
N ALA A 104 -2.92 2.67 -4.98
CA ALA A 104 -2.29 2.33 -3.71
C ALA A 104 -2.30 3.50 -2.72
N ASN A 105 -2.16 4.74 -3.19
CA ASN A 105 -2.23 5.93 -2.35
C ASN A 105 -3.67 6.21 -1.88
N ARG A 106 -4.68 6.05 -2.73
CA ARG A 106 -6.11 6.17 -2.35
C ARG A 106 -6.48 5.14 -1.30
N LEU A 107 -6.08 3.88 -1.49
CA LEU A 107 -6.28 2.81 -0.51
C LEU A 107 -5.58 3.13 0.81
N SER A 108 -4.32 3.57 0.77
CA SER A 108 -3.59 4.00 1.98
C SER A 108 -4.26 5.17 2.69
N ALA A 109 -4.80 6.14 1.95
CA ALA A 109 -5.52 7.27 2.54
C ALA A 109 -6.82 6.83 3.23
N ALA A 110 -7.56 5.89 2.64
CA ALA A 110 -8.73 5.28 3.28
C ALA A 110 -8.35 4.55 4.58
N ASN A 111 -7.20 3.86 4.60
CA ASN A 111 -6.71 3.12 5.75
C ASN A 111 -6.18 4.02 6.89
N THR A 112 -5.75 5.26 6.60
CA THR A 112 -5.11 6.15 7.58
C THR A 112 -6.08 7.06 8.34
N ALA A 113 -7.37 6.85 8.21
CA ALA A 113 -8.42 7.66 8.87
C ALA A 113 -9.05 7.05 10.14
N PRO A 114 -8.42 6.10 10.89
CA PRO A 114 -8.98 5.71 12.18
C PRO A 114 -8.98 6.91 13.11
N SER A 115 -10.04 7.05 13.89
CA SER A 115 -10.12 8.11 14.91
C SER A 115 -8.92 7.93 15.84
N ARG A 116 -8.21 9.02 16.15
CA ARG A 116 -7.11 8.99 17.13
C ARG A 116 -7.59 8.69 18.55
N ASP A 117 -8.90 8.67 18.75
CA ASP A 117 -9.57 8.48 20.02
C ASP A 117 -10.09 7.03 20.11
N GLY A 118 -9.27 6.12 20.62
CA GLY A 118 -9.68 4.74 20.83
C GLY A 118 -8.53 3.80 21.16
N SER A 119 -8.87 2.59 21.67
CA SER A 119 -7.90 1.54 21.89
C SER A 119 -7.21 1.13 20.59
N ALA A 120 -5.99 0.57 20.67
CA ALA A 120 -5.27 0.08 19.49
C ALA A 120 -6.07 -1.00 18.74
N GLY A 121 -6.81 -1.85 19.45
CA GLY A 121 -7.70 -2.84 18.87
C GLY A 121 -8.82 -2.21 18.05
N LYS A 122 -9.46 -1.16 18.56
CA LYS A 122 -10.47 -0.38 17.84
C LYS A 122 -9.90 0.25 16.58
N GLN A 123 -8.73 0.90 16.66
CA GLN A 123 -8.08 1.52 15.50
C GLN A 123 -7.71 0.50 14.42
N CYS A 124 -7.24 -0.71 14.80
CA CYS A 124 -6.98 -1.79 13.83
C CYS A 124 -8.27 -2.24 13.13
N ARG A 125 -9.36 -2.41 13.88
CA ARG A 125 -10.67 -2.78 13.31
C ARG A 125 -11.22 -1.72 12.35
N GLU A 126 -11.15 -0.46 12.73
CA GLU A 126 -11.56 0.67 11.88
C GLU A 126 -10.75 0.74 10.59
N MET A 127 -9.44 0.54 10.66
CA MET A 127 -8.57 0.50 9.49
C MET A 127 -8.92 -0.67 8.58
N LEU A 128 -9.08 -1.88 9.12
CA LEU A 128 -9.44 -3.07 8.34
C LEU A 128 -10.82 -2.93 7.71
N ARG A 129 -11.80 -2.38 8.45
CA ARG A 129 -13.14 -2.10 7.93
C ARG A 129 -13.09 -1.12 6.76
N ALA A 130 -12.36 -0.01 6.90
CA ALA A 130 -12.19 0.98 5.84
C ALA A 130 -11.48 0.37 4.62
N HIS A 131 -10.47 -0.47 4.83
CA HIS A 131 -9.76 -1.18 3.77
C HIS A 131 -10.70 -2.10 2.97
N LEU A 132 -11.41 -2.99 3.65
CA LEU A 132 -12.31 -3.95 3.01
C LEU A 132 -13.52 -3.26 2.35
N ALA A 133 -14.09 -2.22 2.99
CA ALA A 133 -15.17 -1.43 2.42
C ALA A 133 -14.72 -0.74 1.12
N TYR A 134 -13.54 -0.10 1.12
CA TYR A 134 -13.00 0.52 -0.08
C TYR A 134 -12.81 -0.48 -1.23
N LEU A 135 -12.27 -1.69 -0.93
CA LEU A 135 -12.07 -2.73 -1.94
C LEU A 135 -13.41 -3.29 -2.45
N SER A 136 -14.43 -3.38 -1.59
CA SER A 136 -15.78 -3.81 -1.97
C SER A 136 -16.49 -2.77 -2.85
N GLU A 137 -16.35 -1.49 -2.55
CA GLU A 137 -16.91 -0.40 -3.37
C GLU A 137 -16.23 -0.27 -4.74
N HIS A 138 -14.99 -0.81 -4.87
CA HIS A 138 -14.17 -0.73 -6.07
C HIS A 138 -13.69 -2.11 -6.52
N GLU A 139 -14.60 -3.08 -6.61
CA GLU A 139 -14.29 -4.50 -6.78
C GLU A 139 -13.42 -4.81 -8.00
N ASP A 140 -13.77 -4.29 -9.19
CA ASP A 140 -12.98 -4.50 -10.41
C ASP A 140 -11.55 -3.98 -10.26
N LEU A 141 -11.40 -2.77 -9.68
CA LEU A 141 -10.11 -2.17 -9.37
C LEU A 141 -9.34 -3.03 -8.35
N ALA A 142 -10.01 -3.48 -7.29
CA ALA A 142 -9.42 -4.32 -6.26
C ALA A 142 -8.90 -5.63 -6.83
N LEU A 143 -9.72 -6.36 -7.56
CA LEU A 143 -9.37 -7.68 -8.10
C LEU A 143 -8.27 -7.61 -9.17
N ARG A 144 -8.21 -6.55 -9.97
CA ARG A 144 -7.23 -6.42 -11.06
C ARG A 144 -5.96 -5.70 -10.66
N LEU A 145 -6.09 -4.55 -10.00
CA LEU A 145 -4.93 -3.69 -9.71
C LEU A 145 -4.31 -3.94 -8.33
N VAL A 146 -5.11 -4.32 -7.34
CA VAL A 146 -4.62 -4.50 -5.96
C VAL A 146 -4.29 -5.96 -5.67
N LEU A 147 -5.22 -6.87 -5.94
CA LEU A 147 -5.13 -8.28 -5.58
C LEU A 147 -4.72 -9.18 -6.76
N GLY A 148 -4.94 -8.74 -8.00
CA GLY A 148 -4.68 -9.52 -9.22
C GLY A 148 -3.20 -9.80 -9.52
N GLY A 149 -2.32 -9.33 -8.65
CA GLY A 149 -0.88 -9.46 -8.85
C GLY A 149 -0.35 -8.55 -9.96
N SER A 150 0.96 -8.35 -9.98
CA SER A 150 1.64 -7.44 -10.92
C SER A 150 1.79 -7.99 -12.35
N GLY A 151 1.07 -9.05 -12.70
CA GLY A 151 1.19 -9.66 -14.04
C GLY A 151 2.63 -10.01 -14.46
N GLY A 152 3.53 -10.20 -13.49
CA GLY A 152 4.96 -10.41 -13.74
C GLY A 152 5.78 -9.11 -13.86
N ASP A 153 5.20 -7.93 -13.74
CA ASP A 153 5.96 -6.66 -13.72
C ASP A 153 6.55 -6.39 -12.33
N PRO A 154 7.90 -6.41 -12.17
CA PRO A 154 8.55 -6.22 -10.88
C PRO A 154 8.27 -4.86 -10.23
N GLN A 155 8.08 -3.78 -11.03
CA GLN A 155 7.79 -2.46 -10.50
C GLN A 155 6.35 -2.35 -10.01
N ALA A 156 5.42 -2.99 -10.70
CA ALA A 156 4.04 -3.07 -10.25
C ALA A 156 3.97 -3.81 -8.91
N TRP A 157 4.68 -4.94 -8.78
CA TRP A 157 4.77 -5.67 -7.52
C TRP A 157 5.35 -4.83 -6.39
N GLN A 158 6.41 -4.06 -6.65
CA GLN A 158 7.03 -3.17 -5.65
C GLN A 158 6.07 -2.11 -5.11
N ILE A 159 5.18 -1.56 -5.96
CA ILE A 159 4.20 -0.55 -5.53
C ILE A 159 3.28 -1.11 -4.43
N PHE A 160 2.77 -2.33 -4.62
CA PHE A 160 1.89 -2.97 -3.63
C PHE A 160 2.67 -3.47 -2.41
N ASP A 161 3.86 -4.01 -2.60
CA ASP A 161 4.71 -4.43 -1.49
C ASP A 161 5.03 -3.24 -0.56
N GLN A 162 5.35 -2.08 -1.12
CA GLN A 162 5.55 -0.85 -0.36
C GLN A 162 4.29 -0.41 0.40
N SER A 163 3.11 -0.55 -0.21
CA SER A 163 1.84 -0.23 0.46
C SER A 163 1.58 -1.15 1.64
N ARG A 164 1.80 -2.47 1.47
CA ARG A 164 1.71 -3.45 2.57
C ARG A 164 2.67 -3.13 3.70
N TRP A 165 3.93 -2.80 3.38
CA TRP A 165 4.92 -2.43 4.39
C TRP A 165 4.50 -1.20 5.21
N ARG A 166 3.92 -0.17 4.60
CA ARG A 166 3.40 1.00 5.32
C ARG A 166 2.31 0.61 6.33
N THR A 167 1.41 -0.30 5.95
CA THR A 167 0.37 -0.80 6.85
C THR A 167 0.97 -1.62 7.99
N ILE A 168 1.94 -2.49 7.71
CA ILE A 168 2.67 -3.27 8.72
C ILE A 168 3.41 -2.34 9.69
N GLU A 169 4.14 -1.34 9.18
CA GLU A 169 4.82 -0.33 9.99
C GLU A 169 3.85 0.46 10.88
N TRP A 170 2.71 0.85 10.34
CA TRP A 170 1.67 1.52 11.11
C TRP A 170 1.14 0.62 12.23
N THR A 171 0.84 -0.65 11.93
CA THR A 171 0.39 -1.64 12.91
C THR A 171 1.42 -1.85 14.02
N CYS A 172 2.70 -2.02 13.67
CA CYS A 172 3.77 -2.18 14.65
C CYS A 172 3.92 -0.95 15.56
N ARG A 173 3.87 0.26 15.00
CA ARG A 173 3.90 1.50 15.80
C ARG A 173 2.72 1.61 16.76
N LEU A 174 1.52 1.24 16.30
CA LEU A 174 0.31 1.27 17.11
C LEU A 174 0.35 0.29 18.28
N LEU A 175 0.97 -0.88 18.04
CA LEU A 175 1.09 -1.96 19.02
C LEU A 175 2.39 -1.92 19.83
N ASP A 176 3.26 -0.93 19.57
CA ASP A 176 4.57 -0.79 20.23
C ASP A 176 5.49 -2.00 19.99
N LEU A 177 5.55 -2.48 18.75
CA LEU A 177 6.36 -3.62 18.31
C LEU A 177 7.57 -3.18 17.49
N ASP A 178 8.73 -3.80 17.74
CA ASP A 178 9.97 -3.57 16.98
C ASP A 178 9.96 -4.33 15.66
N LEU A 179 9.61 -3.65 14.57
CA LEU A 179 9.58 -4.24 13.22
C LEU A 179 10.97 -4.69 12.70
N ALA A 180 12.07 -4.31 13.35
CA ALA A 180 13.40 -4.81 12.97
C ALA A 180 13.58 -6.32 13.23
N ARG A 181 12.72 -6.94 14.06
CA ARG A 181 12.76 -8.37 14.36
C ARG A 181 12.28 -9.23 13.18
N PRO A 182 13.11 -10.16 12.65
CA PRO A 182 12.78 -10.98 11.48
C PRO A 182 11.51 -11.84 11.67
N ALA A 183 11.27 -12.32 12.88
CA ALA A 183 10.08 -13.12 13.19
C ALA A 183 8.77 -12.33 12.99
N LEU A 184 8.75 -11.05 13.40
CA LEU A 184 7.61 -10.15 13.14
C LEU A 184 7.46 -9.88 11.65
N GLN A 185 8.54 -9.59 10.93
CA GLN A 185 8.50 -9.36 9.48
C GLN A 185 7.89 -10.55 8.75
N LEU A 186 8.36 -11.76 9.05
CA LEU A 186 7.84 -12.99 8.45
C LEU A 186 6.35 -13.16 8.71
N MET A 187 5.94 -13.09 9.98
CA MET A 187 4.57 -13.41 10.37
C MET A 187 3.56 -12.34 9.95
N LEU A 188 3.92 -11.05 10.03
CA LEU A 188 3.04 -9.97 9.58
C LEU A 188 2.89 -9.94 8.05
N ARG A 189 3.94 -10.28 7.29
CA ARG A 189 3.82 -10.46 5.83
C ARG A 189 2.93 -11.65 5.48
N SER A 190 3.04 -12.76 6.20
CA SER A 190 2.16 -13.92 6.02
C SER A 190 0.70 -13.57 6.32
N CYS A 191 0.46 -12.81 7.40
CA CYS A 191 -0.87 -12.31 7.74
C CYS A 191 -1.44 -11.40 6.63
N ALA A 192 -0.64 -10.47 6.10
CA ALA A 192 -1.06 -9.60 5.01
C ALA A 192 -1.39 -10.41 3.73
N GLY A 193 -0.61 -11.45 3.41
CA GLY A 193 -0.91 -12.34 2.29
C GLY A 193 -2.19 -13.14 2.50
N ALA A 194 -2.46 -13.59 3.72
CA ALA A 194 -3.72 -14.25 4.06
C ALA A 194 -4.92 -13.31 3.95
N LEU A 195 -4.78 -12.03 4.35
CA LEU A 195 -5.79 -11.00 4.15
C LEU A 195 -6.09 -10.78 2.67
N ASP A 196 -5.06 -10.66 1.82
CA ASP A 196 -5.22 -10.47 0.37
C ASP A 196 -6.01 -11.63 -0.26
N GLU A 197 -5.67 -12.88 0.10
CA GLU A 197 -6.36 -14.06 -0.42
C GLU A 197 -7.81 -14.17 0.10
N ALA A 198 -8.01 -13.91 1.40
CA ALA A 198 -9.35 -13.88 1.98
C ALA A 198 -10.23 -12.81 1.33
N THR A 199 -9.68 -11.62 1.08
CA THR A 199 -10.38 -10.52 0.39
C THR A 199 -10.70 -10.90 -1.05
N THR A 200 -9.76 -11.51 -1.77
CA THR A 200 -9.98 -12.00 -3.14
C THR A 200 -11.12 -13.00 -3.20
N TYR A 201 -11.14 -13.97 -2.28
CA TYR A 201 -12.23 -14.96 -2.18
C TYR A 201 -13.56 -14.28 -1.86
N TRP A 202 -13.58 -13.38 -0.89
CA TRP A 202 -14.78 -12.69 -0.42
C TRP A 202 -15.43 -11.85 -1.52
N LEU A 203 -14.63 -11.08 -2.29
CA LEU A 203 -15.11 -10.31 -3.43
C LEU A 203 -15.63 -11.23 -4.55
N LYS A 204 -14.85 -12.22 -4.99
CA LYS A 204 -15.21 -13.13 -6.11
C LYS A 204 -16.46 -13.98 -5.85
N ASN A 205 -16.87 -14.14 -4.60
CA ASN A 205 -18.02 -14.94 -4.20
C ASN A 205 -19.21 -14.10 -3.70
N ASN A 206 -19.33 -12.85 -4.16
CA ASN A 206 -20.43 -11.94 -3.82
C ASN A 206 -20.60 -11.73 -2.30
N HIS A 207 -19.52 -11.51 -1.58
CA HIS A 207 -19.50 -11.17 -0.15
C HIS A 207 -20.28 -12.19 0.72
N PRO A 208 -19.88 -13.49 0.74
CA PRO A 208 -20.65 -14.54 1.42
C PRO A 208 -20.69 -14.40 2.94
N PHE A 209 -19.90 -13.49 3.49
CA PHE A 209 -19.82 -13.19 4.91
C PHE A 209 -19.97 -11.68 5.15
N ASP A 210 -20.51 -11.34 6.31
CA ASP A 210 -20.61 -9.97 6.78
C ASP A 210 -19.21 -9.33 6.93
N LEU A 211 -19.10 -8.04 6.58
CA LEU A 211 -17.85 -7.30 6.61
C LEU A 211 -17.21 -7.32 8.01
N ASP A 212 -18.00 -7.10 9.05
CA ASP A 212 -17.51 -7.07 10.41
C ASP A 212 -17.04 -8.45 10.89
N ALA A 213 -17.72 -9.52 10.44
CA ALA A 213 -17.26 -10.88 10.68
C ALA A 213 -15.90 -11.16 10.03
N VAL A 214 -15.66 -10.68 8.79
CA VAL A 214 -14.36 -10.78 8.12
C VAL A 214 -13.29 -9.99 8.87
N VAL A 215 -13.60 -8.77 9.31
CA VAL A 215 -12.69 -7.95 10.12
C VAL A 215 -12.25 -8.69 11.38
N GLU A 216 -13.18 -9.28 12.14
CA GLU A 216 -12.83 -10.02 13.36
C GLU A 216 -11.96 -11.26 13.07
N VAL A 217 -12.21 -11.98 11.99
CA VAL A 217 -11.35 -13.11 11.56
C VAL A 217 -9.93 -12.63 11.25
N VAL A 218 -9.78 -11.47 10.58
CA VAL A 218 -8.46 -10.89 10.28
C VAL A 218 -7.75 -10.44 11.57
N ILE A 219 -8.45 -9.88 12.54
CA ILE A 219 -7.87 -9.55 13.87
C ILE A 219 -7.37 -10.83 14.57
N GLU A 220 -8.12 -11.92 14.53
CA GLU A 220 -7.67 -13.20 15.09
C GLU A 220 -6.44 -13.77 14.35
N LEU A 221 -6.38 -13.63 13.02
CA LEU A 221 -5.20 -13.99 12.23
C LEU A 221 -3.98 -13.14 12.64
N LEU A 222 -4.16 -11.86 12.88
CA LEU A 222 -3.09 -10.96 13.34
C LEU A 222 -2.60 -11.37 14.75
N ILE A 223 -3.51 -11.61 15.68
CA ILE A 223 -3.19 -12.11 17.03
C ILE A 223 -2.41 -13.43 16.95
N THR A 224 -2.87 -14.37 16.13
CA THR A 224 -2.19 -15.65 15.93
C THR A 224 -0.81 -15.48 15.32
N SER A 225 -0.68 -14.57 14.35
CA SER A 225 0.61 -14.24 13.73
C SER A 225 1.61 -13.68 14.74
N LEU A 226 1.17 -12.81 15.65
CA LEU A 226 2.03 -12.30 16.74
C LEU A 226 2.48 -13.42 17.68
N ARG A 227 1.58 -14.33 18.06
CA ARG A 227 1.91 -15.49 18.89
C ARG A 227 2.93 -16.42 18.19
N CYS A 228 2.76 -16.65 16.89
CA CYS A 228 3.70 -17.44 16.10
C CYS A 228 5.07 -16.73 15.97
N ALA A 229 5.09 -15.40 15.85
CA ALA A 229 6.34 -14.64 15.86
C ALA A 229 7.11 -14.85 17.19
N ALA A 230 6.42 -14.82 18.33
CA ALA A 230 7.03 -15.09 19.64
C ALA A 230 7.50 -16.55 19.82
N GLN A 231 6.93 -17.52 19.09
CA GLN A 231 7.45 -18.89 19.04
C GLN A 231 8.77 -18.99 18.26
N LEU A 232 8.92 -18.18 17.20
CA LEU A 232 10.13 -18.10 16.38
C LEU A 232 11.25 -17.29 17.05
N ASP A 233 10.88 -16.34 17.89
CA ASP A 233 11.79 -15.45 18.61
C ASP A 233 11.37 -15.37 20.08
N PRO A 234 11.92 -16.23 20.98
CA PRO A 234 11.54 -16.29 22.38
C PRO A 234 11.80 -15.02 23.19
N GLU A 235 12.65 -14.10 22.68
CA GLU A 235 12.89 -12.80 23.31
C GLU A 235 11.85 -11.75 22.95
N LEU A 236 10.96 -12.06 21.99
CA LEU A 236 9.90 -11.17 21.55
C LEU A 236 8.69 -11.28 22.49
N ASP A 237 8.42 -10.22 23.26
CA ASP A 237 7.19 -10.12 24.05
C ASP A 237 6.07 -9.46 23.23
N VAL A 238 4.99 -10.20 23.02
CA VAL A 238 3.79 -9.74 22.28
C VAL A 238 2.53 -9.69 23.16
N LYS A 239 2.66 -9.91 24.47
CA LYS A 239 1.49 -10.04 25.36
C LYS A 239 0.62 -8.79 25.36
N ASP A 240 1.24 -7.61 25.50
CA ASP A 240 0.55 -6.33 25.50
C ASP A 240 -0.11 -6.05 24.13
N ALA A 241 0.59 -6.33 23.03
CA ALA A 241 0.06 -6.17 21.67
C ALA A 241 -1.16 -7.08 21.44
N VAL A 242 -1.09 -8.33 21.86
CA VAL A 242 -2.20 -9.29 21.80
C VAL A 242 -3.37 -8.83 22.70
N ALA A 243 -3.10 -8.35 23.91
CA ALA A 243 -4.14 -7.83 24.81
C ALA A 243 -4.83 -6.59 24.20
N LYS A 244 -4.07 -5.65 23.64
CA LYS A 244 -4.61 -4.46 22.94
C LYS A 244 -5.51 -4.83 21.77
N LEU A 245 -5.17 -5.89 20.99
CA LEU A 245 -5.99 -6.34 19.85
C LEU A 245 -7.25 -7.11 20.30
N ALA A 246 -7.17 -7.85 21.40
CA ALA A 246 -8.30 -8.59 21.97
C ALA A 246 -9.35 -7.68 22.62
N ASP A 247 -8.98 -6.47 23.01
CA ASP A 247 -9.88 -5.43 23.53
C ASP A 247 -10.79 -4.92 22.40
N ARG A 248 -12.14 -4.92 22.63
CA ARG A 248 -13.18 -4.60 21.64
C ARG A 248 -13.68 -3.17 21.74
#